data_39a6ee6e8e648143143e651730c3ef6e
#
_entry.id   39a6ee6e8e648143143e651730c3ef6e
#
_cell.length_a   1.000
_cell.length_b   1.000
_cell.length_c   1.000
_cell.angle_alpha   90.00
_cell.angle_beta   90.00
_cell.angle_gamma   90.00
#
_symmetry.space_group_name_H-M   'P 1'
#
loop_
_entity.id
_entity.type
_entity.pdbx_description
1 polymer ?
#
loop_
_entity_poly.entity_id
_entity_poly.type
_entity_poly.pdbx_seq_one_letter_code
_entity_poly.pdbx_strand_id
1 'polypeptide(L)'
;FLYLILLLVFFSCQEKKMAKASTRFECQPSAKELGVSLILLGTVQDAGAPQLNCNKKCCQGLFDQADSTRSVSSLGLLDFNTQKKYLFDATPDIGTQLHALKNASKISSSSIVDGIFLTHAHIGHYTGLMYLGKEAASTKNIPVFAMPKMSSFISNNGPWSQLVAQRNIVLQPLVANQAVVLSPSLQVTPFLVPHRDEYSETVGYLIEGPHKKALFIPDIDKWNRWELDLATELQQ
;
A
#
# COMPACT_ATOMS: atom_id res chain seq x y z
N PHE A 1 38.37 64.70 32.24
CA PHE A 1 38.14 63.65 31.18
C PHE A 1 37.70 62.34 31.80
N LEU A 2 36.40 62.10 31.74
CA LEU A 2 35.75 60.93 32.32
C LEU A 2 35.48 59.94 31.20
N TYR A 3 36.14 58.78 31.20
CA TYR A 3 35.88 57.70 30.27
C TYR A 3 34.81 56.79 30.85
N LEU A 4 33.64 56.76 30.17
CA LEU A 4 32.52 55.88 30.49
C LEU A 4 32.74 54.56 29.70
N ILE A 5 33.08 53.46 30.39
CA ILE A 5 33.18 52.16 29.79
C ILE A 5 31.80 51.50 29.82
N LEU A 6 31.18 51.34 28.65
CA LEU A 6 29.90 50.67 28.47
C LEU A 6 30.16 49.14 28.32
N LEU A 7 29.83 48.40 29.38
CA LEU A 7 29.87 46.91 29.36
C LEU A 7 28.58 46.39 28.70
N LEU A 8 28.71 45.95 27.46
CA LEU A 8 27.66 45.18 26.76
C LEU A 8 27.67 43.74 27.23
N VAL A 9 26.69 43.34 28.04
CA VAL A 9 26.45 41.97 28.45
C VAL A 9 25.60 41.31 27.36
N PHE A 10 26.22 40.47 26.53
CA PHE A 10 25.50 39.61 25.62
C PHE A 10 24.84 38.43 26.38
N PHE A 11 23.54 38.46 26.57
CA PHE A 11 22.77 37.30 26.95
C PHE A 11 22.63 36.40 25.72
N SER A 12 23.43 35.36 25.68
CA SER A 12 23.26 34.23 24.72
C SER A 12 22.09 33.36 25.19
N CYS A 13 20.94 33.52 24.55
CA CYS A 13 19.83 32.59 24.69
C CYS A 13 20.21 31.31 23.99
N GLN A 14 20.64 30.29 24.73
CA GLN A 14 20.86 28.94 24.24
C GLN A 14 19.48 28.27 24.08
N GLU A 15 18.95 28.24 22.86
CA GLU A 15 17.81 27.41 22.52
C GLU A 15 18.20 25.93 22.70
N LYS A 16 17.67 25.30 23.75
CA LYS A 16 17.68 23.85 23.88
C LYS A 16 16.83 23.26 22.77
N LYS A 17 17.43 22.82 21.68
CA LYS A 17 16.81 21.91 20.72
C LYS A 17 16.34 20.66 21.47
N MET A 18 15.06 20.59 21.75
CA MET A 18 14.43 19.33 22.16
C MET A 18 14.57 18.33 20.99
N ALA A 19 15.46 17.37 21.15
CA ALA A 19 15.52 16.20 20.28
C ALA A 19 14.18 15.48 20.39
N LYS A 20 13.35 15.52 19.34
CA LYS A 20 12.23 14.61 19.19
C LYS A 20 12.80 13.21 19.11
N ALA A 21 12.66 12.44 20.18
CA ALA A 21 12.92 11.01 20.19
C ALA A 21 11.86 10.37 19.27
N SER A 22 12.23 10.18 18.00
CA SER A 22 11.54 9.29 17.09
C SER A 22 11.86 7.88 17.57
N THR A 23 10.98 7.29 18.38
CA THR A 23 10.99 5.86 18.62
C THR A 23 10.51 5.16 17.35
N ARG A 24 11.40 5.05 16.36
CA ARG A 24 11.26 4.06 15.31
C ARG A 24 11.39 2.71 15.98
N PHE A 25 10.30 1.99 16.09
CA PHE A 25 10.36 0.55 16.32
C PHE A 25 10.93 -0.08 15.05
N GLU A 26 12.25 -0.14 14.94
CA GLU A 26 12.92 -1.02 13.99
C GLU A 26 12.83 -2.45 14.54
N CYS A 27 11.71 -3.12 14.23
CA CYS A 27 11.67 -4.56 14.32
C CYS A 27 12.50 -5.09 13.15
N GLN A 28 13.80 -5.28 13.33
CA GLN A 28 14.65 -5.99 12.38
C GLN A 28 14.53 -7.48 12.67
N PRO A 29 13.83 -8.27 11.85
CA PRO A 29 13.89 -9.72 11.99
C PRO A 29 15.31 -10.17 11.67
N SER A 30 15.82 -11.13 12.47
CA SER A 30 17.12 -11.73 12.21
C SER A 30 17.11 -12.38 10.80
N ALA A 31 18.17 -12.21 10.05
CA ALA A 31 18.29 -12.65 8.66
C ALA A 31 18.11 -14.17 8.43
N LYS A 32 17.84 -14.96 9.45
CA LYS A 32 17.78 -16.41 9.43
C LYS A 32 16.36 -17.01 9.42
N GLU A 33 15.30 -16.18 9.56
CA GLU A 33 13.90 -16.63 9.67
C GLU A 33 12.94 -15.96 8.67
N LEU A 34 13.44 -15.32 7.62
CA LEU A 34 12.61 -14.56 6.68
C LEU A 34 12.02 -15.50 5.62
N GLY A 35 10.92 -16.19 5.93
CA GLY A 35 10.13 -16.92 4.92
C GLY A 35 9.21 -15.95 4.15
N VAL A 36 8.21 -15.39 4.84
CA VAL A 36 7.21 -14.47 4.29
C VAL A 36 7.00 -13.30 5.25
N SER A 37 6.87 -12.10 4.74
CA SER A 37 6.58 -10.90 5.55
C SER A 37 5.54 -10.01 4.92
N LEU A 38 4.69 -9.38 5.73
CA LEU A 38 3.75 -8.34 5.36
C LEU A 38 4.27 -6.98 5.83
N ILE A 39 4.05 -5.95 5.00
CA ILE A 39 4.45 -4.57 5.28
C ILE A 39 3.25 -3.67 5.04
N LEU A 40 2.82 -2.93 6.06
CA LEU A 40 1.82 -1.89 5.90
C LEU A 40 2.44 -0.70 5.16
N LEU A 41 1.95 -0.42 3.95
CA LEU A 41 2.45 0.64 3.07
C LEU A 41 1.58 1.90 3.13
N GLY A 42 0.40 1.79 3.72
CA GLY A 42 -0.52 2.88 3.94
C GLY A 42 -1.74 2.45 4.74
N THR A 43 -2.36 3.39 5.43
CA THR A 43 -3.52 3.16 6.31
C THR A 43 -4.56 4.28 6.22
N VAL A 44 -4.39 5.19 5.26
CA VAL A 44 -5.32 6.30 5.05
C VAL A 44 -6.37 5.89 4.03
N GLN A 45 -7.56 6.46 4.14
CA GLN A 45 -8.66 6.22 3.20
C GLN A 45 -8.33 6.78 1.79
N ASP A 46 -9.10 6.40 0.79
CA ASP A 46 -8.92 6.61 -0.66
C ASP A 46 -8.44 7.99 -1.10
N ALA A 47 -8.98 9.03 -0.48
CA ALA A 47 -8.70 10.40 -0.89
C ALA A 47 -7.38 10.95 -0.33
N GLY A 48 -6.63 10.14 0.40
CA GLY A 48 -5.32 10.52 0.94
C GLY A 48 -5.36 11.41 2.18
N ALA A 49 -4.18 11.83 2.64
CA ALA A 49 -4.01 12.78 3.74
C ALA A 49 -2.90 13.80 3.40
N PRO A 50 -3.25 15.11 3.20
CA PRO A 50 -4.58 15.69 3.40
C PRO A 50 -5.57 15.27 2.32
N GLN A 51 -6.85 15.12 2.69
CA GLN A 51 -7.92 14.92 1.73
C GLN A 51 -8.21 16.25 1.00
N LEU A 52 -8.41 16.19 -0.31
CA LEU A 52 -8.74 17.36 -1.12
C LEU A 52 -9.95 18.12 -0.53
N ASN A 53 -9.82 19.44 -0.40
CA ASN A 53 -10.84 20.35 0.14
C ASN A 53 -11.26 20.05 1.61
N CYS A 54 -10.46 19.34 2.37
CA CYS A 54 -10.72 19.09 3.78
C CYS A 54 -10.18 20.22 4.65
N ASN A 55 -11.10 20.95 5.31
CA ASN A 55 -10.78 22.02 6.24
C ASN A 55 -10.85 21.58 7.71
N LYS A 56 -10.95 20.26 7.97
CA LYS A 56 -11.04 19.71 9.31
C LYS A 56 -9.66 19.64 9.98
N LYS A 57 -9.66 19.58 11.31
CA LYS A 57 -8.45 19.49 12.13
C LYS A 57 -7.49 18.35 11.70
N CYS A 58 -8.02 17.24 11.18
CA CYS A 58 -7.21 16.10 10.70
C CYS A 58 -6.37 16.41 9.46
N CYS A 59 -6.74 17.43 8.66
CA CYS A 59 -6.03 17.86 7.47
C CYS A 59 -5.30 19.20 7.64
N GLN A 60 -5.57 19.89 8.76
CA GLN A 60 -4.98 21.21 9.03
C GLN A 60 -3.45 21.12 9.09
N GLY A 61 -2.78 21.97 8.32
CA GLY A 61 -1.31 22.01 8.23
C GLY A 61 -0.67 20.94 7.35
N LEU A 62 -1.41 19.89 6.92
CA LEU A 62 -0.84 18.85 6.06
C LEU A 62 -0.64 19.30 4.60
N PHE A 63 -1.35 20.35 4.16
CA PHE A 63 -1.11 20.94 2.84
C PHE A 63 0.20 21.74 2.80
N ASP A 64 0.62 22.30 3.93
CA ASP A 64 1.88 23.06 4.06
C ASP A 64 3.05 22.15 4.45
N GLN A 65 2.78 21.13 5.27
CA GLN A 65 3.76 20.17 5.75
C GLN A 65 3.21 18.74 5.60
N ALA A 66 3.42 18.15 4.43
CA ALA A 66 2.98 16.78 4.14
C ALA A 66 3.62 15.77 5.11
N ASP A 67 2.80 14.88 5.66
CA ASP A 67 3.27 13.76 6.47
C ASP A 67 3.50 12.56 5.55
N SER A 68 4.77 12.32 5.21
CA SER A 68 5.18 11.22 4.31
C SER A 68 4.88 9.81 4.85
N THR A 69 4.45 9.70 6.10
CA THR A 69 4.05 8.41 6.69
C THR A 69 2.57 8.08 6.45
N ARG A 70 1.80 9.04 5.92
CA ARG A 70 0.36 8.92 5.70
C ARG A 70 0.05 8.68 4.23
N SER A 71 0.10 7.42 3.83
CA SER A 71 -0.26 6.97 2.47
C SER A 71 -1.59 6.22 2.45
N VAL A 72 -2.24 6.20 1.30
CA VAL A 72 -3.49 5.46 1.06
C VAL A 72 -3.30 3.98 1.33
N SER A 73 -4.35 3.32 1.85
CA SER A 73 -4.32 1.94 2.31
C SER A 73 -3.76 0.98 1.25
N SER A 74 -2.65 0.33 1.60
CA SER A 74 -1.98 -0.66 0.75
C SER A 74 -1.11 -1.58 1.61
N LEU A 75 -0.93 -2.81 1.12
CA LEU A 75 -0.13 -3.84 1.79
C LEU A 75 0.93 -4.37 0.83
N GLY A 76 2.17 -4.50 1.30
CA GLY A 76 3.24 -5.21 0.63
C GLY A 76 3.39 -6.63 1.17
N LEU A 77 3.66 -7.57 0.29
CA LEU A 77 3.93 -8.97 0.65
C LEU A 77 5.28 -9.37 0.08
N LEU A 78 6.15 -9.88 0.93
CA LEU A 78 7.50 -10.33 0.59
C LEU A 78 7.61 -11.83 0.79
N ASP A 79 8.03 -12.53 -0.24
CA ASP A 79 8.45 -13.92 -0.17
C ASP A 79 9.98 -14.00 -0.36
N PHE A 80 10.69 -14.14 0.74
CA PHE A 80 12.16 -14.22 0.72
C PHE A 80 12.68 -15.56 0.17
N ASN A 81 11.86 -16.60 0.19
CA ASN A 81 12.24 -17.91 -0.34
C ASN A 81 12.32 -17.89 -1.85
N THR A 82 11.35 -17.23 -2.51
CA THR A 82 11.29 -17.09 -3.98
C THR A 82 11.84 -15.77 -4.48
N GLN A 83 12.28 -14.89 -3.58
CA GLN A 83 12.78 -13.55 -3.90
C GLN A 83 11.75 -12.72 -4.67
N LYS A 84 10.48 -12.79 -4.28
CA LYS A 84 9.36 -12.08 -4.90
C LYS A 84 8.69 -11.11 -3.96
N LYS A 85 8.12 -10.06 -4.54
CA LYS A 85 7.39 -9.00 -3.85
C LYS A 85 6.08 -8.68 -4.55
N TYR A 86 5.02 -8.57 -3.78
CA TYR A 86 3.67 -8.32 -4.26
C TYR A 86 3.08 -7.10 -3.57
N LEU A 87 2.16 -6.43 -4.25
CA LEU A 87 1.45 -5.25 -3.77
C LEU A 87 -0.05 -5.53 -3.75
N PHE A 88 -0.74 -5.12 -2.70
CA PHE A 88 -2.20 -5.09 -2.64
C PHE A 88 -2.65 -3.65 -2.76
N ASP A 89 -3.44 -3.41 -3.79
CA ASP A 89 -3.92 -2.15 -4.32
C ASP A 89 -2.83 -1.24 -4.90
N ALA A 90 -3.14 -0.68 -6.06
CA ALA A 90 -2.33 0.30 -6.76
C ALA A 90 -2.88 1.70 -6.50
N THR A 91 -2.56 2.26 -5.35
CA THR A 91 -3.08 3.54 -4.86
C THR A 91 -2.47 4.73 -5.59
N PRO A 92 -3.01 5.95 -5.43
CA PRO A 92 -2.35 7.17 -5.92
C PRO A 92 -0.91 7.33 -5.41
N ASP A 93 -0.58 6.75 -4.25
CA ASP A 93 0.76 6.81 -3.63
C ASP A 93 1.70 5.67 -4.07
N ILE A 94 1.34 4.92 -5.11
CA ILE A 94 2.07 3.72 -5.56
C ILE A 94 3.58 3.93 -5.71
N GLY A 95 4.01 5.11 -6.13
CA GLY A 95 5.43 5.42 -6.32
C GLY A 95 6.22 5.33 -5.02
N THR A 96 5.75 5.96 -3.96
CA THR A 96 6.37 5.93 -2.62
C THR A 96 6.22 4.57 -1.97
N GLN A 97 5.09 3.90 -2.17
CA GLN A 97 4.80 2.57 -1.64
C GLN A 97 5.70 1.49 -2.25
N LEU A 98 5.89 1.48 -3.57
CA LEU A 98 6.83 0.57 -4.24
C LEU A 98 8.28 0.85 -3.84
N HIS A 99 8.64 2.13 -3.65
CA HIS A 99 9.97 2.48 -3.14
C HIS A 99 10.18 1.96 -1.72
N ALA A 100 9.20 2.13 -0.82
CA ALA A 100 9.24 1.60 0.53
C ALA A 100 9.32 0.07 0.55
N LEU A 101 8.52 -0.61 -0.28
CA LEU A 101 8.53 -2.07 -0.44
C LEU A 101 9.90 -2.58 -0.90
N LYS A 102 10.50 -1.92 -1.89
CA LYS A 102 11.85 -2.22 -2.38
C LYS A 102 12.90 -2.09 -1.27
N ASN A 103 12.88 -0.99 -0.52
CA ASN A 103 13.86 -0.73 0.54
C ASN A 103 13.75 -1.72 1.69
N ALA A 104 12.51 -2.09 2.07
CA ALA A 104 12.26 -3.06 3.13
C ALA A 104 12.63 -4.49 2.72
N SER A 105 12.47 -4.82 1.43
CA SER A 105 12.61 -6.21 0.97
C SER A 105 14.04 -6.72 0.96
N LYS A 106 15.02 -5.88 0.64
CA LYS A 106 16.40 -6.31 0.29
C LYS A 106 16.42 -7.43 -0.76
N ILE A 107 15.30 -7.63 -1.49
CA ILE A 107 15.16 -8.63 -2.54
C ILE A 107 15.86 -8.12 -3.80
N SER A 108 16.70 -8.96 -4.38
CA SER A 108 17.53 -8.62 -5.55
C SER A 108 16.78 -8.71 -6.89
N SER A 109 15.46 -8.91 -6.89
CA SER A 109 14.66 -8.96 -8.11
C SER A 109 14.77 -7.64 -8.89
N SER A 110 14.99 -7.76 -10.21
CA SER A 110 15.02 -6.61 -11.15
C SER A 110 13.62 -6.04 -11.41
N SER A 111 12.57 -6.81 -11.10
CA SER A 111 11.19 -6.35 -11.22
C SER A 111 10.87 -5.30 -10.16
N ILE A 112 10.13 -4.27 -10.52
CA ILE A 112 9.64 -3.26 -9.57
C ILE A 112 8.68 -3.92 -8.55
N VAL A 113 7.86 -4.87 -9.04
CA VAL A 113 6.95 -5.74 -8.28
C VAL A 113 6.68 -7.00 -9.11
N ASP A 114 6.44 -8.14 -8.47
CA ASP A 114 6.21 -9.42 -9.14
C ASP A 114 4.72 -9.75 -9.32
N GLY A 115 3.83 -8.92 -8.76
CA GLY A 115 2.38 -8.97 -8.96
C GLY A 115 1.65 -7.95 -8.11
N ILE A 116 0.49 -7.53 -8.60
CA ILE A 116 -0.40 -6.58 -7.92
C ILE A 116 -1.77 -7.22 -7.79
N PHE A 117 -2.33 -7.24 -6.59
CA PHE A 117 -3.68 -7.70 -6.30
C PHE A 117 -4.60 -6.50 -6.10
N LEU A 118 -5.69 -6.41 -6.85
CA LEU A 118 -6.64 -5.31 -6.77
C LEU A 118 -7.89 -5.73 -6.01
N THR A 119 -8.34 -4.90 -5.08
CA THR A 119 -9.55 -5.17 -4.32
C THR A 119 -10.81 -4.76 -5.07
N HIS A 120 -10.86 -3.54 -5.60
CA HIS A 120 -12.04 -3.00 -6.29
C HIS A 120 -11.76 -1.70 -7.07
N ALA A 121 -12.77 -1.19 -7.80
CA ALA A 121 -12.62 -0.05 -8.69
C ALA A 121 -13.02 1.30 -8.05
N HIS A 122 -12.53 1.59 -6.84
CA HIS A 122 -12.52 2.94 -6.27
C HIS A 122 -11.13 3.57 -6.44
N ILE A 123 -11.10 4.89 -6.59
CA ILE A 123 -9.90 5.64 -7.02
C ILE A 123 -8.68 5.42 -6.13
N GLY A 124 -8.87 5.14 -4.86
CA GLY A 124 -7.79 4.84 -3.91
C GLY A 124 -7.08 3.51 -4.16
N HIS A 125 -7.66 2.59 -4.97
CA HIS A 125 -7.22 1.20 -5.03
C HIS A 125 -6.62 0.78 -6.37
N TYR A 126 -6.86 1.54 -7.47
CA TYR A 126 -6.39 1.14 -8.80
C TYR A 126 -5.79 2.26 -9.66
N THR A 127 -6.03 3.54 -9.29
CA THR A 127 -5.60 4.65 -10.15
C THR A 127 -4.08 4.71 -10.34
N GLY A 128 -3.32 4.27 -9.36
CA GLY A 128 -1.86 4.21 -9.45
C GLY A 128 -1.32 3.28 -10.53
N LEU A 129 -2.12 2.34 -11.05
CA LEU A 129 -1.70 1.51 -12.19
C LEU A 129 -1.22 2.34 -13.38
N MET A 130 -1.75 3.57 -13.57
CA MET A 130 -1.35 4.44 -14.69
C MET A 130 0.16 4.72 -14.69
N TYR A 131 0.81 4.73 -13.53
CA TYR A 131 2.27 4.95 -13.42
C TYR A 131 3.11 3.77 -13.91
N LEU A 132 2.50 2.63 -14.24
CA LEU A 132 3.18 1.50 -14.87
C LEU A 132 3.32 1.70 -16.39
N GLY A 133 2.63 2.69 -16.94
CA GLY A 133 2.62 3.02 -18.37
C GLY A 133 3.92 3.65 -18.88
N LYS A 134 3.89 3.94 -20.19
CA LYS A 134 5.03 4.45 -20.95
C LYS A 134 5.54 5.80 -20.45
N GLU A 135 4.64 6.64 -19.94
CA GLU A 135 4.95 7.99 -19.47
C GLU A 135 5.70 8.01 -18.13
N ALA A 136 5.74 6.88 -17.41
CA ALA A 136 6.38 6.77 -16.10
C ALA A 136 7.32 5.56 -16.05
N ALA A 137 6.91 4.43 -15.47
CA ALA A 137 7.81 3.29 -15.24
C ALA A 137 8.06 2.43 -16.50
N SER A 138 7.19 2.52 -17.51
CA SER A 138 7.28 1.72 -18.75
C SER A 138 7.52 0.23 -18.47
N THR A 139 6.75 -0.32 -17.54
CA THR A 139 6.90 -1.70 -17.09
C THR A 139 6.57 -2.70 -18.21
N LYS A 140 6.96 -3.94 -18.01
CA LYS A 140 6.68 -5.02 -18.97
C LYS A 140 6.09 -6.21 -18.25
N ASN A 141 4.86 -6.59 -18.67
CA ASN A 141 4.15 -7.79 -18.25
C ASN A 141 3.99 -7.95 -16.73
N ILE A 142 3.80 -6.85 -15.98
CA ILE A 142 3.51 -6.96 -14.55
C ILE A 142 2.17 -7.69 -14.38
N PRO A 143 2.12 -8.83 -13.66
CA PRO A 143 0.87 -9.50 -13.37
C PRO A 143 -0.04 -8.63 -12.49
N VAL A 144 -1.29 -8.45 -12.89
CA VAL A 144 -2.31 -7.75 -12.10
C VAL A 144 -3.48 -8.70 -11.89
N PHE A 145 -3.63 -9.17 -10.67
CA PHE A 145 -4.67 -10.09 -10.25
C PHE A 145 -5.94 -9.30 -9.95
N ALA A 146 -7.02 -9.61 -10.64
CA ALA A 146 -8.28 -8.88 -10.54
C ALA A 146 -9.50 -9.78 -10.78
N MET A 147 -10.59 -9.47 -10.09
CA MET A 147 -11.88 -10.12 -10.30
C MET A 147 -12.42 -9.82 -11.71
N PRO A 148 -13.36 -10.62 -12.24
CA PRO A 148 -13.82 -10.51 -13.64
C PRO A 148 -14.33 -9.13 -14.04
N LYS A 149 -15.19 -8.47 -13.24
CA LYS A 149 -15.69 -7.12 -13.57
C LYS A 149 -14.56 -6.10 -13.47
N MET A 150 -13.66 -6.21 -12.46
CA MET A 150 -12.49 -5.36 -12.33
C MET A 150 -11.56 -5.50 -13.54
N SER A 151 -11.31 -6.71 -14.01
CA SER A 151 -10.53 -6.97 -15.22
C SER A 151 -11.17 -6.36 -16.47
N SER A 152 -12.49 -6.49 -16.61
CA SER A 152 -13.26 -5.85 -17.69
C SER A 152 -13.18 -4.33 -17.61
N PHE A 153 -13.32 -3.76 -16.41
CA PHE A 153 -13.23 -2.32 -16.19
C PHE A 153 -11.86 -1.77 -16.65
N ILE A 154 -10.76 -2.39 -16.22
CA ILE A 154 -9.40 -1.99 -16.61
C ILE A 154 -9.18 -2.13 -18.11
N SER A 155 -9.66 -3.20 -18.73
CA SER A 155 -9.46 -3.47 -20.15
C SER A 155 -10.22 -2.53 -21.07
N ASN A 156 -11.34 -1.97 -20.62
CA ASN A 156 -12.24 -1.17 -21.45
C ASN A 156 -12.20 0.33 -21.19
N ASN A 157 -11.46 0.78 -20.15
CA ASN A 157 -11.39 2.18 -19.80
C ASN A 157 -9.96 2.73 -19.90
N GLY A 158 -9.81 3.85 -20.61
CA GLY A 158 -8.56 4.60 -20.60
C GLY A 158 -8.30 5.30 -19.25
N PRO A 159 -7.05 5.51 -18.85
CA PRO A 159 -5.82 5.11 -19.57
C PRO A 159 -5.40 3.66 -19.33
N TRP A 160 -6.06 2.91 -18.45
CA TRP A 160 -5.65 1.55 -18.05
C TRP A 160 -5.69 0.53 -19.18
N SER A 161 -6.66 0.65 -20.10
CA SER A 161 -6.76 -0.23 -21.29
C SER A 161 -5.48 -0.16 -22.16
N GLN A 162 -4.82 0.99 -22.21
CA GLN A 162 -3.54 1.15 -22.91
C GLN A 162 -2.44 0.31 -22.26
N LEU A 163 -2.43 0.19 -20.92
CA LEU A 163 -1.44 -0.62 -20.19
C LEU A 163 -1.55 -2.10 -20.57
N VAL A 164 -2.78 -2.58 -20.73
CA VAL A 164 -3.06 -3.95 -21.18
C VAL A 164 -2.62 -4.14 -22.63
N ALA A 165 -3.02 -3.24 -23.51
CA ALA A 165 -2.70 -3.29 -24.94
C ALA A 165 -1.18 -3.24 -25.20
N GLN A 166 -0.44 -2.44 -24.46
CA GLN A 166 1.01 -2.28 -24.56
C GLN A 166 1.80 -3.31 -23.74
N ARG A 167 1.11 -4.21 -23.05
CA ARG A 167 1.73 -5.20 -22.15
C ARG A 167 2.60 -4.59 -21.04
N ASN A 168 2.25 -3.40 -20.57
CA ASN A 168 2.82 -2.90 -19.33
C ASN A 168 2.38 -3.76 -18.15
N ILE A 169 1.10 -4.18 -18.19
CA ILE A 169 0.49 -5.11 -17.26
C ILE A 169 -0.14 -6.30 -18.00
N VAL A 170 -0.30 -7.43 -17.29
CA VAL A 170 -1.03 -8.61 -17.78
C VAL A 170 -2.05 -8.98 -16.71
N LEU A 171 -3.35 -8.91 -17.08
CA LEU A 171 -4.43 -9.28 -16.17
C LEU A 171 -4.43 -10.79 -15.90
N GLN A 172 -4.50 -11.14 -14.63
CA GLN A 172 -4.61 -12.51 -14.12
C GLN A 172 -5.99 -12.65 -13.47
N PRO A 173 -6.84 -13.54 -13.97
CA PRO A 173 -8.19 -13.67 -13.45
C PRO A 173 -8.18 -14.25 -12.04
N LEU A 174 -9.00 -13.66 -11.17
CA LEU A 174 -9.33 -14.18 -9.85
C LEU A 174 -10.72 -14.80 -9.86
N VAL A 175 -10.90 -15.80 -9.01
CA VAL A 175 -12.20 -16.39 -8.70
C VAL A 175 -12.40 -16.34 -7.19
N ALA A 176 -13.58 -15.87 -6.75
CA ALA A 176 -13.88 -15.78 -5.32
C ALA A 176 -13.71 -17.13 -4.62
N ASN A 177 -13.07 -17.12 -3.47
CA ASN A 177 -12.78 -18.29 -2.63
C ASN A 177 -11.85 -19.34 -3.31
N GLN A 178 -11.15 -18.96 -4.39
CA GLN A 178 -10.15 -19.82 -5.02
C GLN A 178 -8.74 -19.26 -4.77
N ALA A 179 -7.88 -20.07 -4.16
CA ALA A 179 -6.52 -19.68 -3.85
C ALA A 179 -5.64 -19.51 -5.08
N VAL A 180 -4.88 -18.42 -5.12
CA VAL A 180 -3.75 -18.23 -6.03
C VAL A 180 -2.48 -18.66 -5.28
N VAL A 181 -1.85 -19.74 -5.73
CA VAL A 181 -0.61 -20.26 -5.15
C VAL A 181 0.56 -19.43 -5.70
N LEU A 182 1.24 -18.68 -4.85
CA LEU A 182 2.40 -17.86 -5.20
C LEU A 182 3.73 -18.61 -5.01
N SER A 183 3.78 -19.49 -4.01
CA SER A 183 4.88 -20.43 -3.77
C SER A 183 4.36 -21.62 -2.95
N PRO A 184 5.18 -22.67 -2.73
CA PRO A 184 4.74 -23.85 -1.95
C PRO A 184 4.23 -23.54 -0.54
N SER A 185 4.62 -22.40 0.02
CA SER A 185 4.27 -21.98 1.38
C SER A 185 3.49 -20.66 1.44
N LEU A 186 3.02 -20.15 0.29
CA LEU A 186 2.35 -18.85 0.23
C LEU A 186 1.20 -18.89 -0.78
N GLN A 187 0.01 -18.58 -0.32
CA GLN A 187 -1.17 -18.42 -1.17
C GLN A 187 -2.02 -17.22 -0.78
N VAL A 188 -2.80 -16.74 -1.72
CA VAL A 188 -3.69 -15.59 -1.57
C VAL A 188 -5.06 -15.95 -2.09
N THR A 189 -6.08 -15.85 -1.26
CA THR A 189 -7.46 -16.19 -1.61
C THR A 189 -8.33 -14.94 -1.57
N PRO A 190 -8.93 -14.50 -2.69
CA PRO A 190 -9.90 -13.42 -2.70
C PRO A 190 -11.25 -13.92 -2.14
N PHE A 191 -11.93 -13.09 -1.37
CA PHE A 191 -13.29 -13.33 -0.92
C PHE A 191 -14.12 -12.06 -1.04
N LEU A 192 -15.41 -12.21 -1.38
CA LEU A 192 -16.31 -11.08 -1.56
C LEU A 192 -16.62 -10.42 -0.21
N VAL A 193 -16.64 -9.09 -0.21
CA VAL A 193 -17.08 -8.28 0.92
C VAL A 193 -18.15 -7.30 0.48
N PRO A 194 -19.14 -6.97 1.34
CA PRO A 194 -20.18 -6.00 0.99
C PRO A 194 -19.60 -4.59 0.90
N HIS A 195 -19.72 -4.00 -0.28
CA HIS A 195 -19.32 -2.62 -0.55
C HIS A 195 -20.12 -2.06 -1.72
N ARG A 196 -19.81 -0.83 -2.16
CA ARG A 196 -20.41 -0.21 -3.33
C ARG A 196 -19.73 -0.75 -4.59
N ASP A 197 -20.43 -1.61 -5.30
CA ASP A 197 -19.89 -2.35 -6.46
C ASP A 197 -20.28 -1.69 -7.79
N GLU A 198 -20.04 -0.37 -7.90
CA GLU A 198 -20.47 0.42 -9.07
C GLU A 198 -19.81 -0.07 -10.37
N TYR A 199 -18.53 -0.42 -10.32
CA TYR A 199 -17.75 -0.79 -11.51
C TYR A 199 -17.12 -2.18 -11.43
N SER A 200 -16.97 -2.73 -10.24
CA SER A 200 -16.34 -4.03 -10.03
C SER A 200 -16.92 -4.76 -8.82
N GLU A 201 -16.58 -6.03 -8.67
CA GLU A 201 -16.70 -6.70 -7.38
C GLU A 201 -15.77 -6.01 -6.38
N THR A 202 -16.12 -6.09 -5.08
CA THR A 202 -15.21 -5.76 -3.99
C THR A 202 -14.77 -7.02 -3.27
N VAL A 203 -13.46 -7.20 -3.13
CA VAL A 203 -12.87 -8.34 -2.42
C VAL A 203 -11.93 -7.91 -1.31
N GLY A 204 -11.88 -8.71 -0.25
CA GLY A 204 -10.75 -8.81 0.64
C GLY A 204 -9.86 -9.98 0.25
N TYR A 205 -8.73 -10.11 0.90
CA TYR A 205 -7.77 -11.19 0.67
C TYR A 205 -7.40 -11.89 1.98
N LEU A 206 -7.51 -13.22 1.97
CA LEU A 206 -6.86 -14.08 2.95
C LEU A 206 -5.46 -14.42 2.41
N ILE A 207 -4.42 -14.05 3.15
CA ILE A 207 -3.03 -14.29 2.84
C ILE A 207 -2.53 -15.36 3.80
N GLU A 208 -2.15 -16.52 3.26
CA GLU A 208 -1.71 -17.66 4.06
C GLU A 208 -0.24 -17.91 3.82
N GLY A 209 0.55 -17.63 4.83
CA GLY A 209 1.98 -17.91 4.88
C GLY A 209 2.27 -19.24 5.61
N PRO A 210 3.56 -19.58 5.77
CA PRO A 210 3.96 -20.88 6.34
C PRO A 210 3.58 -21.06 7.81
N HIS A 211 3.34 -19.98 8.54
CA HIS A 211 3.10 -20.03 9.99
C HIS A 211 1.91 -19.20 10.44
N LYS A 212 1.47 -18.25 9.63
CA LYS A 212 0.40 -17.30 9.98
C LYS A 212 -0.45 -16.97 8.80
N LYS A 213 -1.69 -16.60 9.09
CA LYS A 213 -2.64 -16.06 8.14
C LYS A 213 -2.90 -14.58 8.44
N ALA A 214 -3.26 -13.82 7.44
CA ALA A 214 -3.65 -12.42 7.57
C ALA A 214 -4.83 -12.12 6.65
N LEU A 215 -5.72 -11.24 7.08
CA LEU A 215 -6.79 -10.69 6.28
C LEU A 215 -6.45 -9.25 5.89
N PHE A 216 -6.61 -8.92 4.61
CA PHE A 216 -6.55 -7.57 4.09
C PHE A 216 -7.92 -7.18 3.53
N ILE A 217 -8.62 -6.32 4.22
CA ILE A 217 -9.95 -5.80 3.87
C ILE A 217 -9.86 -4.28 4.02
N PRO A 218 -9.38 -3.55 2.97
CA PRO A 218 -9.24 -2.11 3.07
C PRO A 218 -10.59 -1.41 3.16
N ASP A 219 -11.57 -1.89 2.39
CA ASP A 219 -12.91 -1.32 2.34
C ASP A 219 -13.99 -2.36 2.54
N ILE A 220 -14.93 -2.02 3.41
CA ILE A 220 -16.17 -2.74 3.66
C ILE A 220 -17.24 -1.75 4.14
N ASP A 221 -18.45 -1.81 3.61
CA ASP A 221 -19.51 -0.86 3.99
C ASP A 221 -19.92 -0.99 5.45
N LYS A 222 -20.26 -2.20 5.84
CA LYS A 222 -20.68 -2.52 7.22
C LYS A 222 -20.39 -3.98 7.52
N TRP A 223 -19.67 -4.23 8.57
CA TRP A 223 -19.34 -5.57 9.03
C TRP A 223 -20.56 -6.45 9.30
N ASN A 224 -21.68 -5.87 9.77
CA ASN A 224 -22.92 -6.60 10.03
C ASN A 224 -23.70 -7.02 8.77
N ARG A 225 -23.28 -6.59 7.59
CA ARG A 225 -23.82 -7.05 6.30
C ARG A 225 -23.01 -8.19 5.69
N TRP A 226 -21.87 -8.47 6.27
CA TRP A 226 -21.05 -9.58 5.83
C TRP A 226 -21.55 -10.87 6.47
N GLU A 227 -21.82 -11.87 5.66
CA GLU A 227 -22.37 -13.15 6.12
C GLU A 227 -21.36 -13.99 6.90
N LEU A 228 -20.04 -13.66 6.78
CA LEU A 228 -18.98 -14.34 7.49
C LEU A 228 -18.74 -13.69 8.86
N ASP A 229 -18.50 -14.52 9.87
CA ASP A 229 -18.04 -14.05 11.17
C ASP A 229 -16.51 -13.92 11.16
N LEU A 230 -16.01 -12.68 11.21
CA LEU A 230 -14.59 -12.38 11.20
C LEU A 230 -13.81 -13.15 12.30
N ALA A 231 -14.41 -13.30 13.48
CA ALA A 231 -13.75 -14.01 14.57
C ALA A 231 -13.58 -15.50 14.26
N THR A 232 -14.56 -16.10 13.60
CA THR A 232 -14.50 -17.49 13.14
C THR A 232 -13.49 -17.68 12.01
N GLU A 233 -13.45 -16.74 11.05
CA GLU A 233 -12.48 -16.79 9.93
C GLU A 233 -11.04 -16.65 10.40
N LEU A 234 -10.78 -15.85 11.44
CA LEU A 234 -9.43 -15.68 12.00
C LEU A 234 -8.95 -16.87 12.88
N GLN A 235 -9.86 -17.77 13.29
CA GLN A 235 -9.53 -18.93 14.11
C GLN A 235 -9.20 -20.19 13.29
N GLN A 236 -9.53 -20.20 12.01
CA GLN A 236 -9.21 -21.29 11.06
C GLN A 236 -7.79 -21.14 10.52
#